data_4962712354886b2608b4fd98ab17369c
#
_entry.id   4962712354886b2608b4fd98ab17369c
#
_cell.length_a   1.000
_cell.length_b   1.000
_cell.length_c   1.000
_cell.angle_alpha   90.00
_cell.angle_beta   90.00
_cell.angle_gamma   90.00
#
_symmetry.space_group_name_H-M   'P 1'
#
loop_
_entity.id
_entity.type
_entity.pdbx_description
1 polymer ?
#
loop_
_entity_poly.entity_id
_entity_poly.type
_entity_poly.pdbx_seq_one_letter_code
_entity_poly.pdbx_strand_id
1 'polypeptide(L)'
;MLSQTRAAFFALIIFTFFSGQYAFAGQNTSADSSKMNVYFLSGLGADKRIFSNLKLDDDISVHHIEWAKPLKKETLAHYAGRIISQIDTTKPFQLVGVSFGGMIASEISEIARPEQIVIISSTSTGIPVSRFYRGLTRFLLLSPFAGPILKSANKTTYKYFSATTPESKSLLKAILHDTHTKFLKWALARTGSWEKKQRADNLYHIHGDQDRLIPIKLVKPDQVIAGGGHLMVYIQADEISAILNRKLMQEK
;
A
#
# COMPACT_ATOMS: atom_id res chain seq x y z
N MET A 1 -51.22 6.35 75.39
CA MET A 1 -52.27 7.03 74.60
C MET A 1 -52.11 6.60 73.15
N LEU A 2 -53.08 5.81 72.71
CA LEU A 2 -53.76 5.77 71.42
C LEU A 2 -52.84 5.56 70.16
N SER A 3 -52.84 4.33 69.63
CA SER A 3 -53.81 3.73 68.67
C SER A 3 -53.59 4.35 67.30
N GLN A 4 -53.49 3.64 66.16
CA GLN A 4 -54.25 2.53 65.58
C GLN A 4 -53.53 2.04 64.29
N THR A 5 -53.36 0.77 64.16
CA THR A 5 -53.82 -0.15 63.11
C THR A 5 -54.40 0.42 61.83
N ARG A 6 -53.91 -0.13 60.71
CA ARG A 6 -54.70 -0.61 59.56
C ARG A 6 -53.69 -1.25 58.58
N ALA A 7 -53.68 -2.56 58.51
CA ALA A 7 -54.45 -3.47 57.67
C ALA A 7 -54.04 -3.48 56.22
N ALA A 8 -53.33 -4.53 55.91
CA ALA A 8 -53.26 -5.41 54.74
C ALA A 8 -54.06 -5.04 53.50
N PHE A 9 -53.36 -5.10 52.37
CA PHE A 9 -53.93 -5.73 51.15
C PHE A 9 -52.79 -6.41 50.37
N PHE A 10 -52.85 -7.75 50.40
CA PHE A 10 -52.07 -8.63 49.52
C PHE A 10 -52.67 -8.51 48.14
N ALA A 11 -51.93 -8.04 47.18
CA ALA A 11 -52.20 -8.25 45.74
C ALA A 11 -51.08 -9.10 45.16
N LEU A 12 -51.35 -10.37 45.02
CA LEU A 12 -50.53 -11.38 44.35
C LEU A 12 -50.59 -11.12 42.85
N ILE A 13 -49.58 -10.47 42.29
CA ILE A 13 -49.41 -10.40 40.84
C ILE A 13 -48.47 -11.54 40.44
N ILE A 14 -49.06 -12.57 39.84
CA ILE A 14 -48.36 -13.65 39.16
C ILE A 14 -47.76 -13.06 37.91
N PHE A 15 -46.46 -12.79 37.92
CA PHE A 15 -45.69 -12.50 36.73
C PHE A 15 -45.31 -13.84 36.06
N THR A 16 -46.07 -14.24 35.05
CA THR A 16 -45.68 -15.30 34.15
C THR A 16 -44.45 -14.82 33.36
N PHE A 17 -43.29 -15.36 33.73
CA PHE A 17 -42.08 -15.25 32.91
C PHE A 17 -42.30 -15.96 31.59
N PHE A 18 -42.65 -15.20 30.55
CA PHE A 18 -42.48 -15.64 29.18
C PHE A 18 -40.98 -15.53 28.88
N SER A 19 -40.28 -16.63 29.00
CA SER A 19 -38.90 -16.77 28.51
C SER A 19 -38.93 -16.79 26.97
N GLY A 20 -39.05 -15.60 26.38
CA GLY A 20 -38.72 -15.40 24.97
C GLY A 20 -37.24 -15.56 24.82
N GLN A 21 -36.79 -16.73 24.36
CA GLN A 21 -35.47 -16.90 23.80
C GLN A 21 -35.40 -16.06 22.53
N TYR A 22 -34.93 -14.82 22.66
CA TYR A 22 -34.39 -14.11 21.53
C TYR A 22 -33.10 -14.84 21.14
N ALA A 23 -33.21 -15.75 20.19
CA ALA A 23 -32.06 -16.21 19.43
C ALA A 23 -31.47 -14.96 18.78
N PHE A 24 -30.45 -14.39 19.39
CA PHE A 24 -29.53 -13.49 18.73
C PHE A 24 -28.89 -14.33 17.63
N ALA A 25 -29.46 -14.25 16.42
CA ALA A 25 -28.76 -14.68 15.23
C ALA A 25 -27.55 -13.77 15.14
N GLY A 26 -26.47 -14.17 15.82
CA GLY A 26 -25.16 -13.65 15.55
C GLY A 26 -24.95 -13.87 14.05
N GLN A 27 -24.96 -12.80 13.27
CA GLN A 27 -24.33 -12.81 11.99
C GLN A 27 -22.86 -13.09 12.27
N ASN A 28 -22.52 -14.39 12.30
CA ASN A 28 -21.17 -14.83 12.03
C ASN A 28 -20.90 -14.34 10.60
N THR A 29 -20.40 -13.13 10.48
CA THR A 29 -19.48 -12.82 9.40
C THR A 29 -18.27 -13.71 9.71
N SER A 30 -18.33 -14.96 9.28
CA SER A 30 -17.14 -15.77 9.07
C SER A 30 -16.28 -14.92 8.13
N ALA A 31 -15.31 -14.21 8.70
CA ALA A 31 -14.21 -13.72 7.91
C ALA A 31 -13.76 -14.95 7.13
N ASP A 32 -13.91 -14.88 5.82
CA ASP A 32 -13.65 -15.99 4.90
C ASP A 32 -12.17 -16.35 5.10
N SER A 33 -11.90 -17.31 5.98
CA SER A 33 -10.55 -17.72 6.39
C SER A 33 -9.81 -18.45 5.26
N SER A 34 -10.46 -18.57 4.09
CA SER A 34 -9.91 -19.22 2.91
C SER A 34 -9.17 -18.25 1.99
N LYS A 35 -9.45 -16.93 2.05
CA LYS A 35 -8.86 -15.95 1.13
C LYS A 35 -7.44 -15.56 1.53
N MET A 36 -6.57 -15.43 0.52
CA MET A 36 -5.21 -14.91 0.70
C MET A 36 -5.22 -13.41 0.98
N ASN A 37 -4.67 -12.99 2.12
CA ASN A 37 -4.54 -11.57 2.45
C ASN A 37 -3.39 -10.94 1.67
N VAL A 38 -3.67 -9.98 0.84
CA VAL A 38 -2.66 -9.27 0.04
C VAL A 38 -2.73 -7.78 0.31
N TYR A 39 -1.63 -7.22 0.81
CA TYR A 39 -1.52 -5.80 1.15
C TYR A 39 -0.82 -5.05 0.02
N PHE A 40 -1.50 -4.04 -0.52
CA PHE A 40 -1.05 -3.23 -1.63
C PHE A 40 -0.48 -1.90 -1.14
N LEU A 41 0.77 -1.63 -1.51
CA LEU A 41 1.50 -0.40 -1.23
C LEU A 41 1.67 0.37 -2.54
N SER A 42 1.04 1.53 -2.64
CA SER A 42 1.06 2.37 -3.83
C SER A 42 2.43 3.04 -4.06
N GLY A 43 2.58 3.75 -5.19
CA GLY A 43 3.77 4.56 -5.46
C GLY A 43 3.84 5.81 -4.57
N LEU A 44 4.92 6.55 -4.74
CA LEU A 44 5.22 7.77 -3.99
C LEU A 44 4.08 8.79 -4.12
N GLY A 45 3.39 9.02 -3.01
CA GLY A 45 2.24 9.93 -2.94
C GLY A 45 1.01 9.46 -3.69
N ALA A 46 1.03 8.28 -4.28
CA ALA A 46 -0.14 7.66 -4.88
C ALA A 46 -0.99 6.96 -3.80
N ASP A 47 -2.17 6.54 -4.20
CA ASP A 47 -3.12 5.79 -3.40
C ASP A 47 -3.71 4.61 -4.20
N LYS A 48 -4.74 3.98 -3.68
CA LYS A 48 -5.37 2.80 -4.28
C LYS A 48 -5.86 3.00 -5.73
N ARG A 49 -6.05 4.23 -6.19
CA ARG A 49 -6.49 4.54 -7.56
C ARG A 49 -5.56 3.99 -8.64
N ILE A 50 -4.26 3.82 -8.35
CA ILE A 50 -3.33 3.24 -9.34
C ILE A 50 -3.59 1.76 -9.61
N PHE A 51 -4.33 1.07 -8.75
CA PHE A 51 -4.68 -0.34 -8.86
C PHE A 51 -6.09 -0.58 -9.41
N SER A 52 -6.84 0.49 -9.74
CA SER A 52 -8.26 0.40 -10.08
C SER A 52 -8.57 -0.43 -11.33
N ASN A 53 -7.60 -0.64 -12.21
CA ASN A 53 -7.76 -1.43 -13.43
C ASN A 53 -7.35 -2.90 -13.24
N LEU A 54 -6.79 -3.29 -12.09
CA LEU A 54 -6.41 -4.67 -11.82
C LEU A 54 -7.66 -5.54 -11.64
N LYS A 55 -7.60 -6.75 -12.21
CA LYS A 55 -8.62 -7.80 -12.10
C LYS A 55 -7.98 -8.97 -11.36
N LEU A 56 -8.23 -9.05 -10.07
CA LEU A 56 -7.67 -10.09 -9.21
C LEU A 56 -8.71 -11.16 -8.93
N ASP A 57 -8.26 -12.39 -8.69
CA ASP A 57 -9.10 -13.52 -8.38
C ASP A 57 -9.89 -13.29 -7.09
N ASP A 58 -11.10 -13.85 -7.02
CA ASP A 58 -12.00 -13.69 -5.88
C ASP A 58 -11.44 -14.28 -4.58
N ASP A 59 -10.47 -15.19 -4.68
CA ASP A 59 -9.76 -15.79 -3.55
C ASP A 59 -8.66 -14.87 -2.96
N ILE A 60 -8.46 -13.69 -3.54
CA ILE A 60 -7.54 -12.66 -3.05
C ILE A 60 -8.30 -11.60 -2.26
N SER A 61 -7.98 -11.45 -0.98
CA SER A 61 -8.48 -10.37 -0.13
C SER A 61 -7.52 -9.18 -0.20
N VAL A 62 -7.94 -8.13 -0.92
CA VAL A 62 -7.10 -6.95 -1.17
C VAL A 62 -7.24 -5.93 -0.05
N HIS A 63 -6.11 -5.54 0.54
CA HIS A 63 -5.99 -4.49 1.54
C HIS A 63 -5.06 -3.39 1.04
N HIS A 64 -5.46 -2.14 1.14
CA HIS A 64 -4.62 -1.00 0.73
C HIS A 64 -3.98 -0.34 1.93
N ILE A 65 -2.65 -0.19 1.90
CA ILE A 65 -1.89 0.52 2.93
C ILE A 65 -1.94 2.02 2.66
N GLU A 66 -2.38 2.77 3.66
CA GLU A 66 -2.44 4.23 3.62
C GLU A 66 -1.11 4.86 4.07
N TRP A 67 -0.68 5.91 3.35
CA TRP A 67 0.56 6.60 3.68
C TRP A 67 0.40 7.48 4.93
N ALA A 68 1.16 7.17 5.97
CA ALA A 68 1.22 7.99 7.18
C ALA A 68 2.13 9.22 6.97
N LYS A 69 1.87 10.28 7.73
CA LYS A 69 2.78 11.44 7.74
C LYS A 69 4.16 11.03 8.26
N PRO A 70 5.25 11.31 7.52
CA PRO A 70 6.59 10.96 7.96
C PRO A 70 7.03 11.81 9.16
N LEU A 71 7.85 11.23 10.03
CA LEU A 71 8.48 11.91 11.15
C LEU A 71 9.75 12.65 10.70
N LYS A 72 10.23 13.57 11.53
CA LYS A 72 11.46 14.31 11.23
C LYS A 72 12.67 13.38 11.17
N LYS A 73 13.42 13.42 10.06
CA LYS A 73 14.61 12.59 9.81
C LYS A 73 14.33 11.06 9.77
N GLU A 74 13.09 10.63 9.65
CA GLU A 74 12.71 9.24 9.63
C GLU A 74 13.36 8.48 8.46
N THR A 75 13.88 7.28 8.70
CA THR A 75 14.39 6.36 7.67
C THR A 75 13.27 5.55 7.04
N LEU A 76 13.50 4.88 5.88
CA LEU A 76 12.49 3.99 5.30
C LEU A 76 12.18 2.79 6.21
N ALA A 77 13.21 2.20 6.83
CA ALA A 77 13.04 1.11 7.79
C ALA A 77 12.15 1.50 8.99
N HIS A 78 12.42 2.67 9.60
CA HIS A 78 11.59 3.14 10.72
C HIS A 78 10.16 3.44 10.25
N TYR A 79 9.99 4.03 9.07
CA TYR A 79 8.69 4.31 8.50
C TYR A 79 7.90 3.01 8.23
N ALA A 80 8.55 1.99 7.64
CA ALA A 80 7.98 0.66 7.45
C ALA A 80 7.51 0.04 8.77
N GLY A 81 8.33 0.15 9.83
CA GLY A 81 7.98 -0.31 11.18
C GLY A 81 6.75 0.38 11.79
N ARG A 82 6.43 1.59 11.37
CA ARG A 82 5.19 2.27 11.82
C ARG A 82 3.96 1.87 11.02
N ILE A 83 4.08 1.78 9.70
CA ILE A 83 2.92 1.46 8.86
C ILE A 83 2.53 -0.01 8.88
N ILE A 84 3.42 -0.89 9.35
CA ILE A 84 3.14 -2.33 9.51
C ILE A 84 1.94 -2.61 10.42
N SER A 85 1.58 -1.67 11.30
CA SER A 85 0.38 -1.77 12.14
C SER A 85 -0.93 -1.87 11.35
N GLN A 86 -0.91 -1.58 10.04
CA GLN A 86 -2.04 -1.75 9.13
C GLN A 86 -2.12 -3.18 8.55
N ILE A 87 -1.15 -4.05 8.87
CA ILE A 87 -1.05 -5.42 8.38
C ILE A 87 -1.36 -6.38 9.54
N ASP A 88 -2.31 -7.28 9.35
CA ASP A 88 -2.54 -8.38 10.28
C ASP A 88 -1.44 -9.44 10.08
N THR A 89 -0.34 -9.30 10.83
CA THR A 89 0.80 -10.22 10.75
C THR A 89 0.58 -11.53 11.54
N THR A 90 -0.57 -11.71 12.17
CA THR A 90 -0.94 -12.95 12.87
C THR A 90 -1.44 -14.03 11.91
N LYS A 91 -1.78 -13.64 10.68
CA LYS A 91 -2.23 -14.51 9.59
C LYS A 91 -1.22 -14.53 8.46
N PRO A 92 -1.23 -15.57 7.60
CA PRO A 92 -0.50 -15.54 6.35
C PRO A 92 -0.88 -14.32 5.51
N PHE A 93 0.12 -13.65 4.95
CA PHE A 93 -0.10 -12.47 4.12
C PHE A 93 0.98 -12.31 3.05
N GLN A 94 0.63 -11.60 2.00
CA GLN A 94 1.54 -11.24 0.91
C GLN A 94 1.56 -9.73 0.70
N LEU A 95 2.61 -9.22 0.03
CA LEU A 95 2.79 -7.79 -0.25
C LEU A 95 2.89 -7.55 -1.75
N VAL A 96 2.18 -6.54 -2.24
CA VAL A 96 2.33 -6.01 -3.60
C VAL A 96 2.70 -4.54 -3.50
N GLY A 97 3.90 -4.17 -3.96
CA GLY A 97 4.40 -2.80 -3.87
C GLY A 97 4.75 -2.19 -5.23
N VAL A 98 4.21 -1.00 -5.53
CA VAL A 98 4.53 -0.27 -6.75
C VAL A 98 5.52 0.85 -6.45
N SER A 99 6.61 0.95 -7.21
CA SER A 99 7.58 2.05 -7.11
C SER A 99 8.07 2.23 -5.66
N PHE A 100 7.84 3.37 -5.02
CA PHE A 100 8.15 3.61 -3.60
C PHE A 100 7.53 2.55 -2.68
N GLY A 101 6.31 2.10 -2.99
CA GLY A 101 5.66 1.02 -2.23
C GLY A 101 6.42 -0.30 -2.25
N GLY A 102 7.11 -0.62 -3.36
CA GLY A 102 7.98 -1.80 -3.44
C GLY A 102 9.24 -1.69 -2.56
N MET A 103 9.79 -0.48 -2.41
CA MET A 103 10.90 -0.23 -1.48
C MET A 103 10.43 -0.42 -0.02
N ILE A 104 9.24 0.08 0.31
CA ILE A 104 8.66 -0.09 1.66
C ILE A 104 8.28 -1.55 1.92
N ALA A 105 7.72 -2.27 0.94
CA ALA A 105 7.46 -3.71 1.05
C ALA A 105 8.76 -4.50 1.32
N SER A 106 9.87 -4.10 0.69
CA SER A 106 11.19 -4.67 0.96
C SER A 106 11.72 -4.36 2.36
N GLU A 107 11.37 -3.21 2.96
CA GLU A 107 11.70 -2.91 4.36
C GLU A 107 10.81 -3.70 5.33
N ILE A 108 9.51 -3.83 5.01
CA ILE A 108 8.58 -4.63 5.83
C ILE A 108 9.04 -6.09 5.93
N SER A 109 9.63 -6.66 4.87
CA SER A 109 10.13 -8.04 4.89
C SER A 109 11.25 -8.30 5.89
N GLU A 110 11.96 -7.27 6.36
CA GLU A 110 12.98 -7.42 7.40
C GLU A 110 12.38 -7.54 8.82
N ILE A 111 11.14 -7.10 9.00
CA ILE A 111 10.49 -7.02 10.32
C ILE A 111 9.25 -7.91 10.42
N ALA A 112 8.73 -8.37 9.30
CA ALA A 112 7.65 -9.34 9.20
C ALA A 112 7.99 -10.37 8.12
N ARG A 113 7.29 -11.49 8.12
CA ARG A 113 7.55 -12.61 7.20
C ARG A 113 6.37 -12.79 6.25
N PRO A 114 6.20 -11.93 5.24
CA PRO A 114 5.21 -12.16 4.19
C PRO A 114 5.54 -13.49 3.48
N GLU A 115 4.53 -14.22 3.04
CA GLU A 115 4.75 -15.44 2.25
C GLU A 115 5.39 -15.13 0.91
N GLN A 116 4.96 -14.01 0.29
CA GLN A 116 5.52 -13.51 -0.96
C GLN A 116 5.50 -11.98 -1.00
N ILE A 117 6.45 -11.44 -1.75
CA ILE A 117 6.52 -10.00 -2.08
C ILE A 117 6.55 -9.89 -3.59
N VAL A 118 5.63 -9.13 -4.16
CA VAL A 118 5.68 -8.73 -5.58
C VAL A 118 5.95 -7.24 -5.66
N ILE A 119 7.01 -6.85 -6.34
CA ILE A 119 7.28 -5.43 -6.60
C ILE A 119 7.12 -5.11 -8.09
N ILE A 120 6.54 -3.96 -8.38
CA ILE A 120 6.21 -3.52 -9.74
C ILE A 120 6.80 -2.13 -9.97
N SER A 121 7.53 -1.92 -11.09
CA SER A 121 8.17 -0.62 -11.41
C SER A 121 8.96 -0.05 -10.23
N SER A 122 9.73 -0.91 -9.54
CA SER A 122 10.43 -0.59 -8.30
C SER A 122 11.87 -1.09 -8.31
N THR A 123 12.50 -1.12 -7.15
CA THR A 123 13.79 -1.76 -6.91
C THR A 123 13.76 -2.53 -5.61
N SER A 124 14.41 -3.68 -5.57
CA SER A 124 14.55 -4.52 -4.36
C SER A 124 15.75 -4.15 -3.51
N THR A 125 16.68 -3.35 -4.05
CA THR A 125 17.89 -2.88 -3.37
C THR A 125 18.14 -1.41 -3.67
N GLY A 126 18.99 -0.76 -2.88
CA GLY A 126 19.37 0.62 -3.10
C GLY A 126 20.04 0.82 -4.47
N ILE A 127 19.57 1.79 -5.23
CA ILE A 127 20.22 2.19 -6.48
C ILE A 127 21.44 3.06 -6.14
N PRO A 128 22.63 2.74 -6.68
CA PRO A 128 23.82 3.56 -6.46
C PRO A 128 23.62 4.98 -7.00
N VAL A 129 23.48 5.95 -6.11
CA VAL A 129 23.40 7.37 -6.45
C VAL A 129 24.65 8.05 -5.92
N SER A 130 25.38 8.77 -6.79
CA SER A 130 26.59 9.45 -6.36
C SER A 130 26.31 10.49 -5.26
N ARG A 131 27.27 10.74 -4.37
CA ARG A 131 27.13 11.72 -3.28
C ARG A 131 26.81 13.13 -3.80
N PHE A 132 27.33 13.48 -4.98
CA PHE A 132 27.06 14.75 -5.62
C PHE A 132 25.57 14.89 -5.98
N TYR A 133 24.98 13.88 -6.68
CA TYR A 133 23.55 13.92 -7.04
C TYR A 133 22.66 13.86 -5.82
N ARG A 134 23.02 13.10 -4.78
CA ARG A 134 22.29 13.10 -3.49
C ARG A 134 22.29 14.49 -2.84
N GLY A 135 23.44 15.17 -2.84
CA GLY A 135 23.56 16.54 -2.31
C GLY A 135 22.73 17.54 -3.11
N LEU A 136 22.81 17.48 -4.44
CA LEU A 136 22.03 18.36 -5.34
C LEU A 136 20.53 18.14 -5.17
N THR A 137 20.06 16.90 -5.16
CA THR A 137 18.64 16.55 -4.93
C THR A 137 18.17 17.10 -3.57
N ARG A 138 18.98 16.92 -2.51
CA ARG A 138 18.65 17.43 -1.18
C ARG A 138 18.54 18.96 -1.18
N PHE A 139 19.46 19.66 -1.84
CA PHE A 139 19.42 21.12 -1.99
C PHE A 139 18.15 21.58 -2.72
N LEU A 140 17.83 20.95 -3.85
CA LEU A 140 16.61 21.25 -4.61
C LEU A 140 15.32 20.99 -3.81
N LEU A 141 15.28 19.90 -3.03
CA LEU A 141 14.12 19.57 -2.19
C LEU A 141 13.92 20.56 -1.03
N LEU A 142 14.97 21.24 -0.59
CA LEU A 142 14.88 22.30 0.45
C LEU A 142 14.31 23.61 -0.11
N SER A 143 14.35 23.80 -1.43
CA SER A 143 13.80 25.00 -2.07
C SER A 143 12.30 25.16 -1.78
N PRO A 144 11.79 26.38 -1.55
CA PRO A 144 10.37 26.66 -1.42
C PRO A 144 9.58 26.32 -2.70
N PHE A 145 10.23 26.37 -3.86
CA PHE A 145 9.64 26.05 -5.17
C PHE A 145 9.58 24.55 -5.47
N ALA A 146 10.22 23.70 -4.68
CA ALA A 146 10.22 22.26 -4.91
C ALA A 146 8.80 21.66 -4.91
N GLY A 147 7.91 22.13 -4.03
CA GLY A 147 6.53 21.63 -3.97
C GLY A 147 5.77 21.80 -5.28
N PRO A 148 5.60 23.03 -5.78
CA PRO A 148 4.97 23.30 -7.08
C PRO A 148 5.60 22.53 -8.25
N ILE A 149 6.94 22.44 -8.30
CA ILE A 149 7.66 21.70 -9.36
C ILE A 149 7.35 20.22 -9.30
N LEU A 150 7.45 19.60 -8.12
CA LEU A 150 7.23 18.17 -7.92
C LEU A 150 5.77 17.76 -8.18
N LYS A 151 4.83 18.65 -7.96
CA LYS A 151 3.39 18.44 -8.20
C LYS A 151 2.93 18.87 -9.59
N SER A 152 3.85 19.32 -10.45
CA SER A 152 3.51 19.77 -11.79
C SER A 152 3.20 18.61 -12.73
N ALA A 153 1.95 18.53 -13.17
CA ALA A 153 1.48 17.58 -14.18
C ALA A 153 1.66 18.19 -15.59
N ASN A 154 2.84 18.02 -16.16
CA ASN A 154 3.20 18.55 -17.48
C ASN A 154 3.71 17.46 -18.44
N LYS A 155 4.03 17.82 -19.68
CA LYS A 155 4.52 16.87 -20.70
C LYS A 155 5.72 16.03 -20.22
N THR A 156 6.66 16.64 -19.48
CA THR A 156 7.82 15.95 -18.93
C THR A 156 7.41 14.93 -17.89
N THR A 157 6.57 15.32 -16.95
CA THR A 157 6.03 14.42 -15.91
C THR A 157 5.30 13.24 -16.54
N TYR A 158 4.38 13.48 -17.49
CA TYR A 158 3.68 12.42 -18.20
C TYR A 158 4.64 11.47 -18.94
N LYS A 159 5.69 12.02 -19.57
CA LYS A 159 6.71 11.22 -20.27
C LYS A 159 7.47 10.31 -19.30
N TYR A 160 7.90 10.81 -18.14
CA TYR A 160 8.67 10.03 -17.18
C TYR A 160 7.82 8.96 -16.48
N PHE A 161 6.58 9.27 -16.16
CA PHE A 161 5.63 8.29 -15.60
C PHE A 161 5.01 7.37 -16.67
N SER A 162 5.30 7.61 -17.95
CA SER A 162 4.68 6.91 -19.08
C SER A 162 3.15 6.98 -19.09
N ALA A 163 2.59 8.10 -18.61
CA ALA A 163 1.16 8.38 -18.69
C ALA A 163 0.80 8.78 -20.10
N THR A 164 0.38 7.82 -20.92
CA THR A 164 0.18 7.99 -22.37
C THR A 164 -1.26 8.27 -22.76
N THR A 165 -2.22 7.72 -22.03
CA THR A 165 -3.66 7.89 -22.30
C THR A 165 -4.25 9.11 -21.57
N PRO A 166 -5.39 9.68 -22.01
CA PRO A 166 -6.09 10.74 -21.28
C PRO A 166 -6.39 10.38 -19.84
N GLU A 167 -6.84 9.13 -19.59
CA GLU A 167 -7.22 8.60 -18.28
C GLU A 167 -6.00 8.53 -17.36
N SER A 168 -4.87 7.96 -17.84
CA SER A 168 -3.64 7.88 -17.07
C SER A 168 -3.03 9.24 -16.75
N LYS A 169 -3.16 10.23 -17.65
CA LYS A 169 -2.75 11.62 -17.40
C LYS A 169 -3.64 12.27 -16.35
N SER A 170 -4.95 12.07 -16.44
CA SER A 170 -5.92 12.59 -15.47
C SER A 170 -5.68 11.99 -14.08
N LEU A 171 -5.49 10.67 -14.00
CA LEU A 171 -5.15 9.97 -12.75
C LEU A 171 -3.85 10.53 -12.15
N LEU A 172 -2.77 10.61 -12.94
CA LEU A 172 -1.48 11.12 -12.45
C LEU A 172 -1.58 12.57 -11.97
N LYS A 173 -2.32 13.42 -12.69
CA LYS A 173 -2.58 14.81 -12.29
C LYS A 173 -3.31 14.88 -10.94
N ALA A 174 -4.37 14.08 -10.77
CA ALA A 174 -5.12 14.02 -9.52
C ALA A 174 -4.24 13.54 -8.36
N ILE A 175 -3.48 12.46 -8.53
CA ILE A 175 -2.54 11.92 -7.54
C ILE A 175 -1.51 13.00 -7.12
N LEU A 176 -0.87 13.66 -8.09
CA LEU A 176 0.11 14.70 -7.79
C LEU A 176 -0.51 15.89 -7.05
N HIS A 177 -1.74 16.27 -7.41
CA HIS A 177 -2.47 17.33 -6.72
C HIS A 177 -2.75 16.94 -5.26
N ASP A 178 -3.24 15.74 -5.01
CA ASP A 178 -3.67 15.28 -3.69
C ASP A 178 -2.48 14.95 -2.76
N THR A 179 -1.31 14.63 -3.35
CA THR A 179 -0.13 14.26 -2.57
C THR A 179 0.33 15.38 -1.65
N HIS A 180 0.58 15.01 -0.38
CA HIS A 180 1.10 15.96 0.59
C HIS A 180 2.57 16.31 0.30
N THR A 181 2.90 17.59 0.07
CA THR A 181 4.26 18.04 -0.33
C THR A 181 5.37 17.61 0.63
N LYS A 182 5.11 17.61 1.95
CA LYS A 182 6.11 17.16 2.95
C LYS A 182 6.43 15.69 2.81
N PHE A 183 5.41 14.85 2.55
CA PHE A 183 5.59 13.43 2.27
C PHE A 183 6.43 13.23 1.01
N LEU A 184 6.07 13.90 -0.08
CA LEU A 184 6.77 13.81 -1.37
C LEU A 184 8.25 14.17 -1.24
N LYS A 185 8.56 15.29 -0.60
CA LYS A 185 9.95 15.72 -0.36
C LYS A 185 10.73 14.71 0.50
N TRP A 186 10.11 14.23 1.58
CA TRP A 186 10.73 13.25 2.46
C TRP A 186 11.01 11.94 1.71
N ALA A 187 10.02 11.40 1.01
CA ALA A 187 10.14 10.12 0.31
C ALA A 187 11.20 10.18 -0.79
N LEU A 188 11.26 11.25 -1.59
CA LEU A 188 12.31 11.45 -2.59
C LEU A 188 13.71 11.52 -1.96
N ALA A 189 13.85 12.24 -0.85
CA ALA A 189 15.13 12.32 -0.13
C ALA A 189 15.56 10.93 0.40
N ARG A 190 14.61 10.12 0.86
CA ARG A 190 14.90 8.78 1.39
C ARG A 190 15.17 7.76 0.30
N THR A 191 14.42 7.79 -0.80
CA THR A 191 14.71 6.95 -1.98
C THR A 191 16.14 7.14 -2.46
N GLY A 192 16.61 8.39 -2.58
CA GLY A 192 17.98 8.69 -3.00
C GLY A 192 19.08 8.30 -2.00
N SER A 193 18.73 8.01 -0.75
CA SER A 193 19.66 7.59 0.31
C SER A 193 19.40 6.17 0.82
N TRP A 194 18.56 5.40 0.14
CA TRP A 194 18.28 4.03 0.52
C TRP A 194 19.45 3.11 0.18
N GLU A 195 19.95 2.36 1.17
CA GLU A 195 21.18 1.57 1.04
C GLU A 195 20.95 0.06 1.27
N LYS A 196 19.72 -0.44 1.08
CA LYS A 196 19.44 -1.87 1.17
C LYS A 196 20.30 -2.65 0.17
N LYS A 197 21.05 -3.64 0.66
CA LYS A 197 22.03 -4.38 -0.14
C LYS A 197 21.51 -5.72 -0.65
N GLN A 198 20.59 -6.32 0.09
CA GLN A 198 20.11 -7.67 -0.21
C GLN A 198 18.64 -7.63 -0.60
N ARG A 199 18.30 -8.42 -1.60
CA ARG A 199 16.94 -8.71 -2.01
C ARG A 199 16.41 -9.87 -1.13
N ALA A 200 15.13 -9.81 -0.75
CA ALA A 200 14.49 -10.93 -0.07
C ALA A 200 14.31 -12.12 -1.03
N ASP A 201 14.49 -13.34 -0.52
CA ASP A 201 14.46 -14.57 -1.34
C ASP A 201 13.06 -14.83 -1.94
N ASN A 202 12.01 -14.45 -1.21
CA ASN A 202 10.60 -14.60 -1.61
C ASN A 202 10.05 -13.37 -2.38
N LEU A 203 10.93 -12.52 -2.93
CA LEU A 203 10.55 -11.36 -3.70
C LEU A 203 10.51 -11.66 -5.19
N TYR A 204 9.42 -11.32 -5.86
CA TYR A 204 9.25 -11.36 -7.30
C TYR A 204 9.16 -9.94 -7.88
N HIS A 205 10.00 -9.63 -8.85
CA HIS A 205 10.12 -8.29 -9.42
C HIS A 205 9.60 -8.23 -10.85
N ILE A 206 8.55 -7.45 -11.07
CA ILE A 206 7.98 -7.14 -12.39
C ILE A 206 8.42 -5.73 -12.79
N HIS A 207 9.01 -5.58 -13.98
CA HIS A 207 9.52 -4.28 -14.42
C HIS A 207 9.32 -4.06 -15.90
N GLY A 208 9.02 -2.82 -16.30
CA GLY A 208 8.84 -2.45 -17.70
C GLY A 208 10.15 -2.04 -18.36
N ASP A 209 10.37 -2.46 -19.61
CA ASP A 209 11.58 -2.11 -20.37
C ASP A 209 11.63 -0.64 -20.80
N GLN A 210 10.49 0.08 -20.74
CA GLN A 210 10.37 1.50 -21.07
C GLN A 210 10.19 2.40 -19.81
N ASP A 211 10.48 1.87 -18.62
CA ASP A 211 10.45 2.69 -17.41
C ASP A 211 11.57 3.74 -17.41
N ARG A 212 11.17 5.01 -17.41
CA ARG A 212 12.09 6.16 -17.46
C ARG A 212 12.45 6.73 -16.10
N LEU A 213 11.66 6.42 -15.07
CA LEU A 213 11.97 6.82 -13.69
C LEU A 213 12.97 5.88 -13.06
N ILE A 214 12.79 4.58 -13.24
CA ILE A 214 13.73 3.54 -12.82
C ILE A 214 14.11 2.73 -14.07
N PRO A 215 15.11 3.17 -14.86
CA PRO A 215 15.53 2.46 -16.05
C PRO A 215 15.90 1.01 -15.77
N ILE A 216 15.44 0.07 -16.59
CA ILE A 216 15.63 -1.38 -16.43
C ILE A 216 17.09 -1.78 -16.22
N LYS A 217 18.04 -1.05 -16.79
CA LYS A 217 19.48 -1.27 -16.59
C LYS A 217 19.97 -1.10 -15.15
N LEU A 218 19.15 -0.47 -14.28
CA LEU A 218 19.47 -0.24 -12.87
C LEU A 218 18.91 -1.33 -11.95
N VAL A 219 18.10 -2.24 -12.48
CA VAL A 219 17.40 -3.27 -11.72
C VAL A 219 17.57 -4.65 -12.36
N LYS A 220 17.23 -5.71 -11.64
CA LYS A 220 17.25 -7.09 -12.14
C LYS A 220 15.88 -7.73 -11.90
N PRO A 221 14.90 -7.50 -12.80
CA PRO A 221 13.56 -8.07 -12.65
C PRO A 221 13.54 -9.57 -12.98
N ASP A 222 12.56 -10.27 -12.40
CA ASP A 222 12.25 -11.65 -12.74
C ASP A 222 11.32 -11.71 -13.97
N GLN A 223 10.49 -10.67 -14.15
CA GLN A 223 9.58 -10.55 -15.28
C GLN A 223 9.72 -9.17 -15.90
N VAL A 224 9.98 -9.13 -17.20
CA VAL A 224 10.02 -7.90 -17.99
C VAL A 224 8.72 -7.77 -18.77
N ILE A 225 8.12 -6.58 -18.71
CA ILE A 225 6.92 -6.21 -19.47
C ILE A 225 7.35 -5.39 -20.69
N ALA A 226 7.07 -5.91 -21.86
CA ALA A 226 7.41 -5.24 -23.12
C ALA A 226 6.61 -3.94 -23.31
N GLY A 227 7.29 -2.84 -23.61
CA GLY A 227 6.67 -1.51 -23.70
C GLY A 227 6.20 -0.96 -22.36
N GLY A 228 6.43 -1.67 -21.26
CA GLY A 228 6.01 -1.29 -19.90
C GLY A 228 6.74 -0.04 -19.42
N GLY A 229 5.98 0.97 -19.04
CA GLY A 229 6.49 2.18 -18.40
C GLY A 229 6.25 2.20 -16.91
N HIS A 230 6.59 3.31 -16.25
CA HIS A 230 6.49 3.40 -14.78
C HIS A 230 5.06 3.20 -14.24
N LEU A 231 4.04 3.61 -15.00
CA LEU A 231 2.62 3.47 -14.64
C LEU A 231 1.96 2.22 -15.27
N MET A 232 2.75 1.19 -15.61
CA MET A 232 2.24 -0.02 -16.28
C MET A 232 1.21 -0.78 -15.45
N VAL A 233 1.26 -0.71 -14.11
CA VAL A 233 0.26 -1.31 -13.22
C VAL A 233 -1.16 -0.82 -13.53
N TYR A 234 -1.31 0.40 -14.04
CA TYR A 234 -2.58 0.99 -14.45
C TYR A 234 -2.86 0.84 -15.94
N ILE A 235 -1.82 1.02 -16.79
CA ILE A 235 -1.95 1.09 -18.25
C ILE A 235 -1.99 -0.31 -18.87
N GLN A 236 -1.18 -1.24 -18.36
CA GLN A 236 -1.10 -2.64 -18.80
C GLN A 236 -1.68 -3.58 -17.74
N ALA A 237 -2.79 -3.13 -17.13
CA ALA A 237 -3.38 -3.79 -15.97
C ALA A 237 -3.82 -5.23 -16.24
N ASP A 238 -4.26 -5.57 -17.44
CA ASP A 238 -4.68 -6.94 -17.78
C ASP A 238 -3.47 -7.91 -17.73
N GLU A 239 -2.33 -7.52 -18.29
CA GLU A 239 -1.10 -8.33 -18.24
C GLU A 239 -0.57 -8.45 -16.80
N ILE A 240 -0.56 -7.34 -16.06
CA ILE A 240 -0.14 -7.33 -14.65
C ILE A 240 -1.08 -8.17 -13.80
N SER A 241 -2.40 -8.12 -14.02
CA SER A 241 -3.39 -8.94 -13.31
C SER A 241 -3.14 -10.43 -13.52
N ALA A 242 -2.90 -10.86 -14.77
CA ALA A 242 -2.62 -12.25 -15.08
C ALA A 242 -1.35 -12.77 -14.36
N ILE A 243 -0.31 -11.92 -14.24
CA ILE A 243 0.92 -12.26 -13.53
C ILE A 243 0.65 -12.30 -12.03
N LEU A 244 -0.05 -11.31 -11.48
CA LEU A 244 -0.36 -11.24 -10.05
C LEU A 244 -1.20 -12.45 -9.61
N ASN A 245 -2.29 -12.77 -10.30
CA ASN A 245 -3.15 -13.92 -9.97
C ASN A 245 -2.33 -15.22 -9.95
N ARG A 246 -1.51 -15.45 -10.98
CA ARG A 246 -0.62 -16.61 -11.01
C ARG A 246 0.37 -16.64 -9.85
N LYS A 247 0.97 -15.48 -9.50
CA LYS A 247 2.01 -15.42 -8.47
C LYS A 247 1.47 -15.46 -7.05
N LEU A 248 0.35 -14.80 -6.80
CA LEU A 248 -0.26 -14.70 -5.48
C LEU A 248 -1.00 -15.99 -5.09
N MET A 249 -1.44 -16.78 -6.08
CA MET A 249 -2.17 -18.05 -5.87
C MET A 249 -1.28 -19.30 -5.99
N GLN A 250 0.01 -19.15 -6.33
CA GLN A 250 0.94 -20.29 -6.34
C GLN A 250 1.18 -20.77 -4.90
N GLU A 251 0.73 -21.97 -4.57
CA GLU A 251 1.21 -22.71 -3.41
C GLU A 251 2.73 -22.95 -3.54
N LYS A 252 3.43 -22.89 -2.42
CA LYS A 252 4.88 -23.17 -2.35
C LYS A 252 5.15 -24.66 -2.45
#